data_8d31f01fd76fc33b2b08ab31cd393f47
#
_entry.id   8d31f01fd76fc33b2b08ab31cd393f47
#
_cell.length_a   1.000
_cell.length_b   1.000
_cell.length_c   1.000
_cell.angle_alpha   90.00
_cell.angle_beta   90.00
_cell.angle_gamma   90.00
#
_symmetry.space_group_name_H-M   'P 1'
#
loop_
_entity.id
_entity.type
_entity.pdbx_description
1 polymer ?
#
loop_
_entity_poly.entity_id
_entity_poly.type
_entity_poly.pdbx_seq_one_letter_code
_entity_poly.pdbx_strand_id
1 'polypeptide(L)'
;VTTTGYGEDLVKNAFSIDAGLVETMAHFKAARFFDPSVDFILDIGGQDIKCFKVRDNAIDSIMLNEACSSGCGSFIGTFAQSMGYSVEEFAKLGLFARYPVDLGSRCTVFMNSSVKQAQKEGAGVEDISAGISISVVKNAIYKVIRAHSAEELGQSIVVQGGTFLNDAVLRSFEREIGHDVVRPAIAGLMGAYGAALYARELALPESSLISAKELESFRHASKSVTCGLCGNHCNLTVNTFGGGKKFISGNRCERPLGREAAEPLPNLFAWKLEQLEALKPLPGRRGKIGVPLGLNMLENLPFWHAFLTALGFEVVTSGVSTRETYIKGQFSIPSDTVCYPAKLMHGHIADLLEQGVTTIFYPCMTYNFDEEKGDNHYNCPVVAYYPELLRANVSELSEPGVHFLYPHVGIHRPAKFADKLFHNLRAVYPDLTLREVREAARTAYTAYDDWMKAVKAEGRRAIAWAREQGRKIVVLSGRPYH
;
A
#
# COMPACT_ATOMS: atom_id res chain seq x y z
N VAL A 1 -6.12 32.96 -0.33
CA VAL A 1 -6.52 31.95 0.65
C VAL A 1 -5.92 30.61 0.27
N THR A 2 -5.42 29.84 1.26
CA THR A 2 -4.87 28.48 1.03
C THR A 2 -5.53 27.47 1.95
N THR A 3 -5.81 26.29 1.43
CA THR A 3 -6.31 25.13 2.20
C THR A 3 -5.26 24.03 2.30
N THR A 4 -5.39 23.17 3.32
CA THR A 4 -4.52 22.03 3.56
C THR A 4 -5.29 20.90 4.25
N GLY A 5 -4.68 19.72 4.37
CA GLY A 5 -5.25 18.52 5.00
C GLY A 5 -5.95 17.60 4.00
N TYR A 6 -6.49 16.47 4.46
CA TYR A 6 -7.12 15.45 3.60
C TYR A 6 -8.29 15.96 2.74
N GLY A 7 -8.97 17.01 3.20
CA GLY A 7 -10.06 17.67 2.48
C GLY A 7 -9.63 18.79 1.53
N GLU A 8 -8.34 18.99 1.34
CA GLU A 8 -7.77 20.12 0.59
C GLU A 8 -8.44 20.33 -0.76
N ASP A 9 -8.43 19.32 -1.61
CA ASP A 9 -8.98 19.42 -2.96
C ASP A 9 -10.50 19.65 -2.96
N LEU A 10 -11.24 19.01 -2.05
CA LEU A 10 -12.67 19.19 -1.90
C LEU A 10 -13.00 20.65 -1.54
N VAL A 11 -12.36 21.17 -0.51
CA VAL A 11 -12.57 22.53 -0.01
C VAL A 11 -12.13 23.58 -1.03
N LYS A 12 -10.98 23.35 -1.69
CA LYS A 12 -10.49 24.19 -2.78
C LYS A 12 -11.48 24.30 -3.91
N ASN A 13 -12.04 23.17 -4.33
CA ASN A 13 -13.02 23.14 -5.41
C ASN A 13 -14.39 23.72 -4.99
N ALA A 14 -14.83 23.44 -3.75
CA ALA A 14 -16.11 23.93 -3.25
C ALA A 14 -16.16 25.46 -3.17
N PHE A 15 -15.13 26.07 -2.61
CA PHE A 15 -15.10 27.49 -2.29
C PHE A 15 -14.20 28.33 -3.20
N SER A 16 -13.69 27.75 -4.30
CA SER A 16 -12.79 28.39 -5.26
C SER A 16 -11.54 28.99 -4.58
N ILE A 17 -10.94 28.25 -3.65
CA ILE A 17 -9.76 28.67 -2.92
C ILE A 17 -8.55 28.77 -3.85
N ASP A 18 -7.72 29.80 -3.69
CA ASP A 18 -6.63 30.16 -4.58
C ASP A 18 -5.59 29.03 -4.72
N ALA A 19 -5.22 28.42 -3.60
CA ALA A 19 -4.21 27.36 -3.59
C ALA A 19 -4.51 26.27 -2.57
N GLY A 20 -4.04 25.04 -2.87
CA GLY A 20 -3.90 23.96 -1.92
C GLY A 20 -2.44 23.77 -1.56
N LEU A 21 -2.17 23.34 -0.35
CA LEU A 21 -0.85 22.95 0.10
C LEU A 21 -0.93 21.62 0.81
N VAL A 22 -0.14 20.66 0.34
CA VAL A 22 -0.05 19.33 0.96
C VAL A 22 0.24 19.50 2.45
N GLU A 23 -0.50 18.78 3.28
CA GLU A 23 -0.48 18.91 4.74
C GLU A 23 0.94 18.80 5.32
N THR A 24 1.74 17.87 4.84
CA THR A 24 3.14 17.69 5.21
C THR A 24 3.96 18.95 5.02
N MET A 25 3.77 19.64 3.88
CA MET A 25 4.48 20.89 3.58
C MET A 25 3.97 22.06 4.42
N ALA A 26 2.68 22.07 4.76
CA ALA A 26 2.11 23.08 5.66
C ALA A 26 2.73 22.96 7.06
N HIS A 27 2.76 21.76 7.61
CA HIS A 27 3.38 21.48 8.90
C HIS A 27 4.87 21.84 8.93
N PHE A 28 5.61 21.46 7.88
CA PHE A 28 7.02 21.78 7.75
C PHE A 28 7.28 23.29 7.68
N LYS A 29 6.50 24.03 6.87
CA LYS A 29 6.64 25.51 6.78
C LYS A 29 6.38 26.18 8.13
N ALA A 30 5.37 25.74 8.85
CA ALA A 30 5.07 26.28 10.17
C ALA A 30 6.17 25.97 11.17
N ALA A 31 6.66 24.73 11.24
CA ALA A 31 7.73 24.37 12.15
C ALA A 31 9.00 25.20 11.92
N ARG A 32 9.42 25.37 10.66
CA ARG A 32 10.57 26.21 10.28
C ARG A 32 10.39 27.70 10.60
N PHE A 33 9.18 28.18 10.64
CA PHE A 33 8.93 29.57 11.05
C PHE A 33 9.22 29.78 12.53
N PHE A 34 8.90 28.80 13.38
CA PHE A 34 9.14 28.85 14.83
C PHE A 34 10.57 28.48 15.20
N ASP A 35 11.17 27.55 14.46
CA ASP A 35 12.56 27.16 14.61
C ASP A 35 13.21 26.96 13.22
N PRO A 36 13.95 27.95 12.72
CA PRO A 36 14.65 27.83 11.44
C PRO A 36 15.71 26.73 11.39
N SER A 37 16.20 26.29 12.54
CA SER A 37 17.21 25.21 12.67
C SER A 37 16.60 23.82 12.84
N VAL A 38 15.28 23.68 12.81
CA VAL A 38 14.59 22.41 13.06
C VAL A 38 15.14 21.27 12.20
N ASP A 39 15.54 20.20 12.87
CA ASP A 39 16.04 18.96 12.25
C ASP A 39 15.07 17.78 12.41
N PHE A 40 14.12 17.90 13.35
CA PHE A 40 13.07 16.91 13.56
C PHE A 40 11.73 17.53 13.94
N ILE A 41 10.67 17.07 13.32
CA ILE A 41 9.30 17.52 13.59
C ILE A 41 8.47 16.31 13.98
N LEU A 42 7.78 16.39 15.12
CA LEU A 42 6.83 15.40 15.56
C LEU A 42 5.44 16.02 15.68
N ASP A 43 4.53 15.56 14.82
CA ASP A 43 3.11 15.92 14.87
C ASP A 43 2.31 14.76 15.44
N ILE A 44 1.60 15.01 16.55
CA ILE A 44 0.65 14.05 17.10
C ILE A 44 -0.74 14.70 17.07
N GLY A 45 -1.52 14.28 16.09
CA GLY A 45 -2.89 14.70 15.90
C GLY A 45 -3.88 13.93 16.79
N GLY A 46 -5.16 14.08 16.47
CA GLY A 46 -6.23 13.33 17.13
C GLY A 46 -6.26 11.84 16.77
N GLN A 47 -5.86 11.49 15.55
CA GLN A 47 -5.97 10.13 15.01
C GLN A 47 -4.71 9.63 14.29
N ASP A 48 -3.73 10.48 14.08
CA ASP A 48 -2.51 10.17 13.35
C ASP A 48 -1.27 10.70 14.05
N ILE A 49 -0.12 10.14 13.68
CA ILE A 49 1.21 10.60 14.06
C ILE A 49 2.02 10.77 12.79
N LYS A 50 2.64 11.93 12.64
CA LYS A 50 3.55 12.25 11.52
C LYS A 50 4.89 12.70 12.08
N CYS A 51 5.96 12.17 11.52
CA CYS A 51 7.33 12.56 11.88
C CYS A 51 8.10 12.92 10.62
N PHE A 52 8.86 14.00 10.70
CA PHE A 52 9.67 14.47 9.59
C PHE A 52 11.11 14.63 10.06
N LYS A 53 12.05 13.97 9.39
CA LYS A 53 13.47 14.34 9.51
C LYS A 53 13.77 15.41 8.49
N VAL A 54 14.46 16.47 8.94
CA VAL A 54 14.81 17.61 8.11
C VAL A 54 16.33 17.65 7.96
N ARG A 55 16.80 17.78 6.74
CA ARG A 55 18.23 17.95 6.43
C ARG A 55 18.37 18.96 5.30
N ASP A 56 19.36 19.82 5.39
CA ASP A 56 19.66 20.84 4.36
C ASP A 56 18.42 21.64 3.96
N ASN A 57 17.60 22.00 4.95
CA ASN A 57 16.38 22.79 4.75
C ASN A 57 15.27 22.10 3.93
N ALA A 58 15.31 20.79 3.82
CA ALA A 58 14.32 19.97 3.12
C ALA A 58 13.89 18.77 3.98
N ILE A 59 12.72 18.24 3.70
CA ILE A 59 12.27 16.99 4.33
C ILE A 59 13.09 15.85 3.73
N ASP A 60 13.90 15.20 4.56
CA ASP A 60 14.73 14.05 4.19
C ASP A 60 13.93 12.74 4.24
N SER A 61 13.13 12.56 5.29
CA SER A 61 12.28 11.38 5.43
C SER A 61 11.00 11.68 6.21
N ILE A 62 9.97 10.88 5.92
CA ILE A 62 8.66 10.99 6.54
C ILE A 62 8.26 9.62 7.09
N MET A 63 7.78 9.59 8.32
CA MET A 63 7.17 8.41 8.94
C MET A 63 5.75 8.76 9.36
N LEU A 64 4.80 7.93 8.94
CA LEU A 64 3.38 8.14 9.16
C LEU A 64 2.77 6.93 9.88
N ASN A 65 1.87 7.19 10.83
CA ASN A 65 0.98 6.19 11.37
C ASN A 65 -0.46 6.70 11.31
N GLU A 66 -1.18 6.29 10.30
CA GLU A 66 -2.58 6.60 10.06
C GLU A 66 -3.52 5.41 10.37
N ALA A 67 -2.93 4.22 10.51
CA ALA A 67 -3.67 2.98 10.65
C ALA A 67 -4.12 2.66 12.09
N CYS A 68 -3.52 3.32 13.08
CA CYS A 68 -3.78 3.02 14.48
C CYS A 68 -3.78 4.29 15.33
N SER A 69 -4.92 4.61 15.94
CA SER A 69 -5.07 5.75 16.87
C SER A 69 -4.34 5.55 18.22
N SER A 70 -3.70 4.40 18.40
CA SER A 70 -2.89 4.08 19.57
C SER A 70 -1.69 5.02 19.66
N GLY A 71 -1.72 5.94 20.60
CA GLY A 71 -0.71 6.99 20.72
C GLY A 71 -1.14 8.37 20.24
N CYS A 72 -2.38 8.54 19.78
CA CYS A 72 -2.93 9.82 19.32
C CYS A 72 -3.88 10.44 20.36
N GLY A 73 -4.26 11.69 20.14
CA GLY A 73 -5.08 12.46 21.09
C GLY A 73 -6.46 11.87 21.39
N SER A 74 -7.12 11.24 20.40
CA SER A 74 -8.41 10.58 20.60
C SER A 74 -8.36 9.43 21.63
N PHE A 75 -7.21 8.78 21.72
CA PHE A 75 -6.97 7.74 22.70
C PHE A 75 -6.97 8.31 24.13
N ILE A 76 -6.26 9.41 24.36
CA ILE A 76 -6.26 10.12 25.65
C ILE A 76 -7.68 10.60 25.99
N GLY A 77 -8.37 11.20 24.99
CA GLY A 77 -9.74 11.68 25.14
C GLY A 77 -10.73 10.58 25.57
N THR A 78 -10.60 9.39 24.99
CA THR A 78 -11.43 8.22 25.35
C THR A 78 -11.24 7.82 26.81
N PHE A 79 -10.01 7.81 27.31
CA PHE A 79 -9.74 7.49 28.72
C PHE A 79 -10.21 8.60 29.66
N ALA A 80 -9.95 9.86 29.34
CA ALA A 80 -10.44 10.99 30.12
C ALA A 80 -11.96 10.91 30.29
N GLN A 81 -12.68 10.76 29.19
CA GLN A 81 -14.14 10.63 29.19
C GLN A 81 -14.63 9.40 29.99
N SER A 82 -13.97 8.24 29.85
CA SER A 82 -14.34 7.01 30.59
C SER A 82 -14.17 7.14 32.08
N MET A 83 -13.31 8.06 32.55
CA MET A 83 -13.05 8.35 33.96
C MET A 83 -13.82 9.59 34.47
N GLY A 84 -14.62 10.23 33.58
CA GLY A 84 -15.49 11.35 33.96
C GLY A 84 -14.80 12.72 33.95
N TYR A 85 -13.67 12.87 33.27
CA TYR A 85 -12.89 14.11 33.18
C TYR A 85 -12.91 14.70 31.78
N SER A 86 -12.75 16.02 31.68
CA SER A 86 -12.34 16.65 30.41
C SER A 86 -10.89 16.28 30.09
N VAL A 87 -10.49 16.44 28.81
CA VAL A 87 -9.11 16.12 28.40
C VAL A 87 -8.11 17.06 29.10
N GLU A 88 -8.48 18.31 29.30
CA GLU A 88 -7.66 19.33 29.97
C GLU A 88 -7.48 19.03 31.46
N GLU A 89 -8.54 18.64 32.17
CA GLU A 89 -8.46 18.26 33.57
C GLU A 89 -7.63 16.98 33.74
N PHE A 90 -7.84 16.01 32.89
CA PHE A 90 -7.10 14.75 32.88
C PHE A 90 -5.60 14.98 32.64
N ALA A 91 -5.25 15.88 31.72
CA ALA A 91 -3.87 16.29 31.46
C ALA A 91 -3.21 16.93 32.69
N LYS A 92 -3.90 17.85 33.34
CA LYS A 92 -3.40 18.52 34.57
C LYS A 92 -3.15 17.53 35.70
N LEU A 93 -4.04 16.57 35.91
CA LEU A 93 -3.85 15.52 36.91
C LEU A 93 -2.57 14.72 36.62
N GLY A 94 -2.38 14.28 35.37
CA GLY A 94 -1.22 13.49 34.97
C GLY A 94 0.12 14.23 35.12
N LEU A 95 0.13 15.55 34.99
CA LEU A 95 1.36 16.35 35.10
C LEU A 95 1.99 16.29 36.50
N PHE A 96 1.17 16.13 37.55
CA PHE A 96 1.63 16.14 38.94
C PHE A 96 1.55 14.77 39.61
N ALA A 97 1.37 13.69 38.86
CA ALA A 97 1.34 12.33 39.35
C ALA A 97 2.65 11.95 40.06
N ARG A 98 2.54 11.26 41.21
CA ARG A 98 3.70 10.83 41.99
C ARG A 98 4.21 9.45 41.57
N TYR A 99 3.31 8.56 41.19
CA TYR A 99 3.60 7.16 40.89
C TYR A 99 2.93 6.74 39.56
N PRO A 100 3.39 7.29 38.42
CA PRO A 100 2.80 6.96 37.12
C PRO A 100 2.72 5.45 36.87
N VAL A 101 1.57 4.98 36.45
CA VAL A 101 1.37 3.55 36.14
C VAL A 101 2.17 3.19 34.90
N ASP A 102 2.96 2.12 34.94
CA ASP A 102 3.63 1.61 33.74
C ASP A 102 2.64 0.83 32.86
N LEU A 103 2.17 1.45 31.82
CA LEU A 103 1.27 0.87 30.83
C LEU A 103 2.01 0.32 29.60
N GLY A 104 3.34 0.50 29.55
CA GLY A 104 4.17 0.10 28.42
C GLY A 104 3.82 0.81 27.12
N SER A 105 4.23 0.25 25.98
CA SER A 105 3.95 0.74 24.62
C SER A 105 3.06 -0.26 23.88
N ARG A 106 1.83 -0.48 24.34
CA ARG A 106 0.90 -1.48 23.79
C ARG A 106 -0.20 -0.84 22.96
N CYS A 107 -0.83 -1.65 22.10
CA CYS A 107 -2.05 -1.27 21.39
C CYS A 107 -3.19 -0.92 22.38
N THR A 108 -4.05 0.03 21.98
CA THR A 108 -5.22 0.52 22.73
C THR A 108 -6.07 -0.58 23.36
N VAL A 109 -6.31 -1.68 22.63
CA VAL A 109 -7.13 -2.79 23.10
C VAL A 109 -6.52 -3.44 24.34
N PHE A 110 -5.21 -3.67 24.33
CA PHE A 110 -4.51 -4.25 25.50
C PHE A 110 -4.34 -3.25 26.62
N MET A 111 -4.23 -1.95 26.30
CA MET A 111 -4.09 -0.91 27.32
C MET A 111 -5.35 -0.74 28.15
N ASN A 112 -6.54 -0.90 27.59
CA ASN A 112 -7.79 -0.92 28.35
C ASN A 112 -7.75 -1.95 29.51
N SER A 113 -7.22 -3.13 29.24
CA SER A 113 -7.07 -4.16 30.26
C SER A 113 -6.07 -3.75 31.34
N SER A 114 -4.95 -3.14 30.95
CA SER A 114 -3.91 -2.67 31.88
C SER A 114 -4.41 -1.52 32.76
N VAL A 115 -5.16 -0.58 32.20
CA VAL A 115 -5.79 0.53 32.95
C VAL A 115 -6.82 -0.01 33.96
N LYS A 116 -7.70 -0.93 33.53
CA LYS A 116 -8.66 -1.57 34.44
C LYS A 116 -7.97 -2.35 35.56
N GLN A 117 -6.84 -2.98 35.26
CA GLN A 117 -6.06 -3.68 36.29
C GLN A 117 -5.45 -2.68 37.29
N ALA A 118 -4.83 -1.58 36.80
CA ALA A 118 -4.29 -0.54 37.65
C ALA A 118 -5.37 0.07 38.59
N GLN A 119 -6.59 0.31 38.07
CA GLN A 119 -7.72 0.77 38.87
C GLN A 119 -8.08 -0.22 39.99
N LYS A 120 -8.10 -1.52 39.69
CA LYS A 120 -8.37 -2.57 40.70
C LYS A 120 -7.26 -2.64 41.76
N GLU A 121 -6.04 -2.31 41.37
CA GLU A 121 -4.88 -2.25 42.28
C GLU A 121 -4.82 -0.95 43.09
N GLY A 122 -5.77 -0.03 42.89
CA GLY A 122 -5.90 1.20 43.66
C GLY A 122 -5.12 2.38 43.14
N ALA A 123 -4.66 2.35 41.85
CA ALA A 123 -4.01 3.50 41.24
C ALA A 123 -4.97 4.68 41.12
N GLY A 124 -4.50 5.89 41.44
CA GLY A 124 -5.22 7.13 41.30
C GLY A 124 -5.37 7.56 39.83
N VAL A 125 -6.34 8.42 39.54
CA VAL A 125 -6.59 8.93 38.20
C VAL A 125 -5.40 9.68 37.69
N GLU A 126 -4.69 10.44 38.53
CA GLU A 126 -3.47 11.16 38.22
C GLU A 126 -2.36 10.23 37.74
N ASP A 127 -2.14 9.11 38.42
CA ASP A 127 -1.11 8.14 38.08
C ASP A 127 -1.43 7.39 36.78
N ILE A 128 -2.72 7.11 36.54
CA ILE A 128 -3.18 6.54 35.26
C ILE A 128 -3.03 7.53 34.11
N SER A 129 -3.40 8.80 34.32
CA SER A 129 -3.26 9.85 33.29
C SER A 129 -1.80 10.05 32.87
N ALA A 130 -0.88 10.08 33.85
CA ALA A 130 0.55 10.13 33.59
C ALA A 130 1.04 8.89 32.84
N GLY A 131 0.61 7.70 33.25
CA GLY A 131 0.94 6.45 32.59
C GLY A 131 0.50 6.41 31.12
N ILE A 132 -0.70 6.93 30.81
CA ILE A 132 -1.22 7.05 29.44
C ILE A 132 -0.36 8.04 28.65
N SER A 133 -0.02 9.20 29.20
CA SER A 133 0.83 10.21 28.54
C SER A 133 2.21 9.64 28.19
N ILE A 134 2.84 8.93 29.12
CA ILE A 134 4.12 8.24 28.91
C ILE A 134 3.97 7.16 27.81
N SER A 135 2.90 6.40 27.82
CA SER A 135 2.66 5.36 26.85
C SER A 135 2.46 5.91 25.43
N VAL A 136 1.75 7.02 25.26
CA VAL A 136 1.60 7.73 23.98
C VAL A 136 2.96 8.11 23.42
N VAL A 137 3.83 8.70 24.24
CA VAL A 137 5.19 9.10 23.85
C VAL A 137 6.03 7.88 23.46
N LYS A 138 6.03 6.83 24.28
CA LYS A 138 6.77 5.59 23.98
C LYS A 138 6.27 4.93 22.67
N ASN A 139 4.96 4.97 22.41
CA ASN A 139 4.42 4.49 21.13
C ASN A 139 4.93 5.33 19.95
N ALA A 140 4.93 6.65 20.06
CA ALA A 140 5.46 7.53 19.01
C ALA A 140 6.93 7.23 18.73
N ILE A 141 7.78 7.21 19.75
CA ILE A 141 9.23 7.02 19.60
C ILE A 141 9.57 5.61 19.13
N TYR A 142 9.09 4.57 19.82
CA TYR A 142 9.59 3.20 19.62
C TYR A 142 8.78 2.40 18.60
N LYS A 143 7.53 2.77 18.29
CA LYS A 143 6.69 2.02 17.32
C LYS A 143 6.53 2.74 15.99
N VAL A 144 6.34 4.06 16.00
CA VAL A 144 6.16 4.85 14.78
C VAL A 144 7.52 5.28 14.21
N ILE A 145 8.31 5.99 15.00
CA ILE A 145 9.64 6.49 14.61
C ILE A 145 10.64 5.34 14.53
N ARG A 146 10.50 4.34 15.42
CA ARG A 146 11.40 3.20 15.56
C ARG A 146 12.83 3.61 15.90
N ALA A 147 12.97 4.70 16.67
CA ALA A 147 14.25 5.15 17.15
C ALA A 147 14.82 4.15 18.17
N HIS A 148 16.13 3.91 18.09
CA HIS A 148 16.86 3.10 19.06
C HIS A 148 17.43 3.93 20.20
N SER A 149 17.63 5.24 19.97
CA SER A 149 18.11 6.19 20.96
C SER A 149 17.52 7.59 20.74
N ALA A 150 17.60 8.45 21.76
CA ALA A 150 17.12 9.83 21.68
C ALA A 150 17.91 10.67 20.67
N GLU A 151 19.21 10.38 20.51
CA GLU A 151 20.10 11.11 19.59
C GLU A 151 19.70 10.92 18.12
N GLU A 152 18.99 9.84 17.78
CA GLU A 152 18.47 9.62 16.42
C GLU A 152 17.35 10.59 16.04
N LEU A 153 16.71 11.25 17.02
CA LEU A 153 15.65 12.22 16.80
C LEU A 153 16.15 13.61 16.40
N GLY A 154 17.44 13.90 16.62
CA GLY A 154 18.03 15.20 16.34
C GLY A 154 18.18 16.07 17.58
N GLN A 155 18.55 17.35 17.38
CA GLN A 155 18.84 18.30 18.45
C GLN A 155 17.83 19.47 18.51
N SER A 156 17.31 19.88 17.36
CA SER A 156 16.35 20.98 17.21
C SER A 156 14.98 20.42 16.87
N ILE A 157 14.23 20.06 17.90
CA ILE A 157 12.94 19.35 17.74
C ILE A 157 11.78 20.30 17.90
N VAL A 158 10.89 20.34 16.93
CA VAL A 158 9.58 21.01 17.02
C VAL A 158 8.49 19.96 17.20
N VAL A 159 7.71 20.10 18.27
CA VAL A 159 6.53 19.27 18.51
C VAL A 159 5.26 20.05 18.21
N GLN A 160 4.30 19.39 17.56
CA GLN A 160 3.06 20.00 17.11
C GLN A 160 1.90 18.99 17.09
N GLY A 161 0.71 19.45 16.72
CA GLY A 161 -0.53 18.68 16.83
C GLY A 161 -1.25 18.94 18.14
N GLY A 162 -2.57 18.71 18.14
CA GLY A 162 -3.43 18.99 19.30
C GLY A 162 -3.05 18.21 20.56
N THR A 163 -2.44 17.05 20.40
CA THR A 163 -2.02 16.19 21.51
C THR A 163 -0.91 16.84 22.36
N PHE A 164 -0.04 17.64 21.75
CA PHE A 164 1.01 18.37 22.48
C PHE A 164 0.52 19.59 23.26
N LEU A 165 -0.76 19.97 23.13
CA LEU A 165 -1.38 20.92 24.07
C LEU A 165 -1.55 20.33 25.47
N ASN A 166 -1.45 19.01 25.59
CA ASN A 166 -1.38 18.30 26.87
C ASN A 166 0.05 18.39 27.43
N ASP A 167 0.20 19.15 28.52
CA ASP A 167 1.51 19.36 29.15
C ASP A 167 2.11 18.07 29.75
N ALA A 168 1.28 17.09 30.15
CA ALA A 168 1.79 15.81 30.63
C ALA A 168 2.42 15.00 29.48
N VAL A 169 1.88 15.08 28.26
CA VAL A 169 2.48 14.48 27.06
C VAL A 169 3.77 15.17 26.69
N LEU A 170 3.76 16.51 26.65
CA LEU A 170 4.97 17.30 26.35
C LEU A 170 6.10 16.95 27.32
N ARG A 171 5.82 17.01 28.63
CA ARG A 171 6.83 16.71 29.65
C ARG A 171 7.31 15.25 29.60
N SER A 172 6.42 14.31 29.29
CA SER A 172 6.80 12.91 29.11
C SER A 172 7.74 12.74 27.90
N PHE A 173 7.51 13.48 26.84
CA PHE A 173 8.38 13.47 25.66
C PHE A 173 9.76 14.04 25.97
N GLU A 174 9.85 15.23 26.56
CA GLU A 174 11.10 15.86 26.99
C GLU A 174 11.93 14.98 27.94
N ARG A 175 11.26 14.31 28.87
CA ARG A 175 11.92 13.37 29.79
C ARG A 175 12.47 12.14 29.08
N GLU A 176 11.73 11.63 28.09
CA GLU A 176 12.14 10.42 27.35
C GLU A 176 13.34 10.71 26.45
N ILE A 177 13.40 11.91 25.85
CA ILE A 177 14.52 12.30 24.96
C ILE A 177 15.67 13.01 25.71
N GLY A 178 15.45 13.47 26.93
CA GLY A 178 16.47 14.05 27.80
C GLY A 178 16.75 15.55 27.60
N HIS A 179 15.99 16.26 26.77
CA HIS A 179 16.12 17.72 26.57
C HIS A 179 14.78 18.39 26.24
N ASP A 180 14.73 19.72 26.36
CA ASP A 180 13.55 20.50 26.03
C ASP A 180 13.34 20.57 24.52
N VAL A 181 12.07 20.80 24.09
CA VAL A 181 11.68 20.91 22.70
C VAL A 181 10.88 22.20 22.44
N VAL A 182 10.82 22.64 21.20
CA VAL A 182 10.00 23.78 20.81
C VAL A 182 8.56 23.32 20.59
N ARG A 183 7.65 23.80 21.44
CA ARG A 183 6.20 23.67 21.26
C ARG A 183 5.59 25.04 21.02
N PRO A 184 5.20 25.38 19.78
CA PRO A 184 4.49 26.63 19.52
C PRO A 184 3.16 26.71 20.28
N ALA A 185 2.78 27.91 20.72
CA ALA A 185 1.49 28.12 21.42
C ALA A 185 0.27 27.68 20.57
N ILE A 186 0.44 27.67 19.24
CA ILE A 186 -0.57 27.25 18.27
C ILE A 186 -0.33 25.82 17.76
N ALA A 187 0.27 24.95 18.57
CA ALA A 187 0.66 23.60 18.17
C ALA A 187 -0.46 22.82 17.45
N GLY A 188 -1.72 22.99 17.86
CA GLY A 188 -2.88 22.37 17.20
C GLY A 188 -3.33 23.01 15.88
N LEU A 189 -2.73 24.16 15.49
CA LEU A 189 -3.09 24.92 14.28
C LEU A 189 -1.93 25.06 13.29
N MET A 190 -0.87 24.29 13.47
CA MET A 190 0.36 24.41 12.67
C MET A 190 0.13 24.20 11.17
N GLY A 191 -0.72 23.24 10.80
CA GLY A 191 -1.09 23.05 9.40
C GLY A 191 -1.76 24.28 8.78
N ALA A 192 -2.73 24.87 9.49
CA ALA A 192 -3.40 26.11 9.05
C ALA A 192 -2.44 27.30 8.98
N TYR A 193 -1.54 27.41 9.96
CA TYR A 193 -0.54 28.46 9.97
C TYR A 193 0.46 28.34 8.81
N GLY A 194 0.92 27.13 8.53
CA GLY A 194 1.79 26.86 7.37
C GLY A 194 1.10 27.15 6.04
N ALA A 195 -0.19 26.83 5.92
CA ALA A 195 -0.99 27.22 4.76
C ALA A 195 -1.12 28.75 4.62
N ALA A 196 -1.27 29.47 5.72
CA ALA A 196 -1.29 30.94 5.73
C ALA A 196 0.06 31.54 5.32
N LEU A 197 1.18 30.98 5.79
CA LEU A 197 2.53 31.37 5.35
C LEU A 197 2.69 31.16 3.83
N TYR A 198 2.20 30.06 3.31
CA TYR A 198 2.24 29.80 1.87
C TYR A 198 1.36 30.77 1.08
N ALA A 199 0.16 31.10 1.56
CA ALA A 199 -0.67 32.12 0.95
C ALA A 199 0.05 33.49 0.86
N ARG A 200 0.77 33.86 1.92
CA ARG A 200 1.59 35.07 1.95
C ARG A 200 2.73 35.05 0.92
N GLU A 201 3.39 33.90 0.74
CA GLU A 201 4.46 33.72 -0.26
C GLU A 201 3.93 33.83 -1.71
N LEU A 202 2.71 33.33 -1.98
CA LEU A 202 2.08 33.43 -3.29
C LEU A 202 1.77 34.88 -3.69
N ALA A 203 1.56 35.77 -2.71
CA ALA A 203 1.33 37.21 -2.89
C ALA A 203 0.33 37.53 -4.01
N LEU A 204 -0.76 36.78 -4.12
CA LEU A 204 -1.79 37.00 -5.14
C LEU A 204 -2.48 38.35 -4.94
N PRO A 205 -2.66 39.15 -5.99
CA PRO A 205 -3.28 40.48 -5.88
C PRO A 205 -4.75 40.43 -5.49
N GLU A 206 -5.44 39.37 -5.93
CA GLU A 206 -6.84 39.14 -5.62
C GLU A 206 -7.07 37.65 -5.30
N SER A 207 -8.11 37.36 -4.50
CA SER A 207 -8.49 35.99 -4.15
C SER A 207 -9.68 35.55 -5.01
N SER A 208 -9.64 34.28 -5.43
CA SER A 208 -10.75 33.62 -6.11
C SER A 208 -11.81 33.03 -5.16
N LEU A 209 -11.64 33.22 -3.84
CA LEU A 209 -12.58 32.74 -2.83
C LEU A 209 -13.99 33.28 -3.12
N ILE A 210 -14.99 32.40 -3.04
CA ILE A 210 -16.39 32.80 -3.22
C ILE A 210 -16.78 33.97 -2.29
N SER A 211 -17.63 34.86 -2.77
CA SER A 211 -18.12 35.99 -1.99
C SER A 211 -19.07 35.56 -0.88
N ALA A 212 -19.30 36.43 0.11
CA ALA A 212 -20.28 36.18 1.17
C ALA A 212 -21.70 35.93 0.59
N LYS A 213 -22.07 36.64 -0.48
CA LYS A 213 -23.35 36.47 -1.16
C LYS A 213 -23.46 35.09 -1.83
N GLU A 214 -22.42 34.60 -2.44
CA GLU A 214 -22.39 33.24 -3.03
C GLU A 214 -22.42 32.17 -1.94
N LEU A 215 -21.80 32.43 -0.79
CA LEU A 215 -21.82 31.52 0.37
C LEU A 215 -23.22 31.38 0.96
N GLU A 216 -24.04 32.46 1.03
CA GLU A 216 -25.44 32.42 1.48
C GLU A 216 -26.31 31.49 0.61
N SER A 217 -26.04 31.46 -0.68
CA SER A 217 -26.74 30.61 -1.66
C SER A 217 -26.08 29.27 -1.91
N PHE A 218 -24.96 28.97 -1.21
CA PHE A 218 -24.19 27.75 -1.43
C PHE A 218 -25.03 26.51 -1.16
N ARG A 219 -24.99 25.57 -2.11
CA ARG A 219 -25.63 24.26 -1.98
C ARG A 219 -24.60 23.17 -2.32
N HIS A 220 -24.68 22.09 -1.59
CA HIS A 220 -23.83 20.92 -1.78
C HIS A 220 -24.70 19.66 -1.82
N ALA A 221 -24.47 18.83 -2.82
CA ALA A 221 -25.02 17.49 -2.91
C ALA A 221 -23.90 16.49 -3.16
N SER A 222 -23.98 15.34 -2.52
CA SER A 222 -23.00 14.26 -2.68
C SER A 222 -23.71 12.99 -3.13
N LYS A 223 -23.11 12.28 -4.09
CA LYS A 223 -23.62 11.02 -4.61
C LYS A 223 -22.49 10.02 -4.78
N SER A 224 -22.66 8.81 -4.24
CA SER A 224 -21.76 7.68 -4.51
C SER A 224 -22.17 6.98 -5.80
N VAL A 225 -21.18 6.69 -6.65
CA VAL A 225 -21.36 5.95 -7.92
C VAL A 225 -20.22 4.97 -8.11
N THR A 226 -20.51 3.80 -8.67
CA THR A 226 -19.47 2.86 -9.09
C THR A 226 -19.00 3.23 -10.50
N CYS A 227 -17.68 3.39 -10.68
CA CYS A 227 -17.08 3.66 -11.97
C CYS A 227 -17.15 2.42 -12.87
N GLY A 228 -17.70 2.55 -14.06
CA GLY A 228 -17.78 1.49 -15.07
C GLY A 228 -16.72 1.56 -16.18
N LEU A 229 -15.70 2.43 -16.05
CA LEU A 229 -14.74 2.70 -17.15
C LEU A 229 -13.60 1.65 -17.26
N CYS A 230 -13.43 0.80 -16.25
CA CYS A 230 -12.47 -0.30 -16.27
C CYS A 230 -12.79 -1.34 -15.17
N GLY A 231 -12.09 -2.47 -15.14
CA GLY A 231 -12.28 -3.55 -14.17
C GLY A 231 -11.98 -3.20 -12.69
N ASN A 232 -11.48 -2.00 -12.39
CA ASN A 232 -11.27 -1.57 -11.00
C ASN A 232 -12.56 -1.18 -10.27
N HIS A 233 -13.64 -0.85 -11.00
CA HIS A 233 -14.95 -0.48 -10.43
C HIS A 233 -14.86 0.43 -9.21
N CYS A 234 -14.07 1.53 -9.31
CA CYS A 234 -13.83 2.46 -8.21
C CYS A 234 -15.15 3.01 -7.66
N ASN A 235 -15.27 3.07 -6.34
CA ASN A 235 -16.38 3.80 -5.70
C ASN A 235 -16.04 5.29 -5.72
N LEU A 236 -16.77 6.04 -6.53
CA LEU A 236 -16.58 7.48 -6.71
C LEU A 236 -17.56 8.23 -5.83
N THR A 237 -17.09 9.31 -5.23
CA THR A 237 -17.96 10.32 -4.61
C THR A 237 -18.01 11.53 -5.52
N VAL A 238 -19.18 11.79 -6.08
CA VAL A 238 -19.44 12.95 -6.93
C VAL A 238 -20.08 14.04 -6.07
N ASN A 239 -19.32 15.08 -5.77
CA ASN A 239 -19.78 16.27 -5.09
C ASN A 239 -20.23 17.30 -6.14
N THR A 240 -21.41 17.87 -5.96
CA THR A 240 -21.94 18.92 -6.82
C THR A 240 -22.18 20.16 -5.97
N PHE A 241 -21.61 21.27 -6.39
CA PHE A 241 -21.72 22.56 -5.73
C PHE A 241 -22.63 23.52 -6.52
N GLY A 242 -22.91 24.69 -5.96
CA GLY A 242 -23.64 25.73 -6.62
C GLY A 242 -23.12 26.01 -8.05
N GLY A 243 -24.04 26.34 -8.97
CA GLY A 243 -23.68 26.52 -10.38
C GLY A 243 -23.39 25.24 -11.16
N GLY A 244 -23.64 24.06 -10.57
CA GLY A 244 -23.39 22.75 -11.22
C GLY A 244 -21.91 22.31 -11.27
N LYS A 245 -21.02 23.01 -10.58
CA LYS A 245 -19.60 22.63 -10.47
C LYS A 245 -19.48 21.29 -9.78
N LYS A 246 -18.72 20.36 -10.36
CA LYS A 246 -18.54 19.00 -9.83
C LYS A 246 -17.10 18.77 -9.37
N PHE A 247 -16.97 18.04 -8.28
CA PHE A 247 -15.71 17.47 -7.81
C PHE A 247 -15.91 15.97 -7.58
N ILE A 248 -15.04 15.17 -8.20
CA ILE A 248 -15.07 13.71 -8.11
C ILE A 248 -13.85 13.25 -7.31
N SER A 249 -14.09 12.41 -6.30
CA SER A 249 -13.06 11.77 -5.50
C SER A 249 -13.25 10.25 -5.45
N GLY A 250 -12.26 9.52 -4.94
CA GLY A 250 -12.27 8.06 -4.93
C GLY A 250 -11.83 7.42 -6.26
N ASN A 251 -11.53 8.23 -7.28
CA ASN A 251 -10.96 7.78 -8.55
C ASN A 251 -9.48 7.37 -8.37
N ARG A 252 -9.10 6.30 -9.05
CA ARG A 252 -7.70 5.83 -9.13
C ARG A 252 -7.02 6.20 -10.45
N CYS A 253 -7.72 6.93 -11.31
CA CYS A 253 -7.20 7.46 -12.58
C CYS A 253 -8.01 8.68 -13.00
N GLU A 254 -7.55 9.38 -14.04
CA GLU A 254 -8.17 10.61 -14.54
C GLU A 254 -9.41 10.40 -15.43
N ARG A 255 -9.70 9.15 -15.86
CA ARG A 255 -10.85 8.86 -16.76
C ARG A 255 -12.20 9.35 -16.24
N PRO A 256 -12.54 9.16 -14.94
CA PRO A 256 -13.81 9.67 -14.42
C PRO A 256 -13.92 11.20 -14.43
N LEU A 257 -12.79 11.91 -14.54
CA LEU A 257 -12.72 13.36 -14.63
C LEU A 257 -12.85 13.88 -16.06
N GLY A 258 -13.05 12.98 -17.05
CA GLY A 258 -13.08 13.34 -18.47
C GLY A 258 -11.71 13.79 -19.02
N ARG A 259 -10.63 13.52 -18.29
CA ARG A 259 -9.27 13.80 -18.74
C ARG A 259 -8.68 12.54 -19.36
N GLU A 260 -8.98 12.32 -20.62
CA GLU A 260 -8.25 11.34 -21.42
C GLU A 260 -6.95 11.96 -21.89
N ALA A 261 -5.89 11.15 -21.93
CA ALA A 261 -4.65 11.59 -22.56
C ALA A 261 -4.95 11.95 -24.03
N ALA A 262 -4.60 13.14 -24.46
CA ALA A 262 -4.85 13.61 -25.83
C ALA A 262 -4.15 12.71 -26.88
N GLU A 263 -3.10 12.00 -26.47
CA GLU A 263 -2.40 11.01 -27.28
C GLU A 263 -2.11 9.76 -26.41
N PRO A 264 -2.23 8.55 -26.97
CA PRO A 264 -1.87 7.33 -26.25
C PRO A 264 -0.37 7.34 -25.98
N LEU A 265 0.00 7.41 -24.70
CA LEU A 265 1.39 7.29 -24.26
C LEU A 265 1.86 5.83 -24.40
N PRO A 266 3.14 5.59 -24.74
CA PRO A 266 3.70 4.26 -24.67
C PRO A 266 3.50 3.63 -23.31
N ASN A 267 2.83 2.48 -23.26
CA ASN A 267 2.52 1.75 -22.06
C ASN A 267 3.08 0.32 -22.16
N LEU A 268 4.27 0.11 -21.61
CA LEU A 268 4.96 -1.17 -21.68
C LEU A 268 4.19 -2.28 -20.95
N PHE A 269 3.46 -1.95 -19.90
CA PHE A 269 2.62 -2.95 -19.18
C PHE A 269 1.46 -3.43 -20.08
N ALA A 270 0.73 -2.50 -20.69
CA ALA A 270 -0.37 -2.85 -21.60
C ALA A 270 0.15 -3.67 -22.79
N TRP A 271 1.27 -3.26 -23.39
CA TRP A 271 1.92 -4.01 -24.47
C TRP A 271 2.28 -5.45 -24.03
N LYS A 272 2.91 -5.60 -22.85
CA LYS A 272 3.22 -6.94 -22.31
C LYS A 272 1.96 -7.79 -22.15
N LEU A 273 0.91 -7.22 -21.60
CA LEU A 273 -0.35 -7.92 -21.37
C LEU A 273 -0.98 -8.39 -22.69
N GLU A 274 -1.04 -7.51 -23.70
CA GLU A 274 -1.52 -7.85 -25.04
C GLU A 274 -0.74 -9.02 -25.65
N GLN A 275 0.60 -9.05 -25.50
CA GLN A 275 1.41 -10.15 -25.98
C GLN A 275 1.12 -11.46 -25.23
N LEU A 276 0.89 -11.39 -23.91
CA LEU A 276 0.53 -12.58 -23.11
C LEU A 276 -0.86 -13.10 -23.49
N GLU A 277 -1.84 -12.24 -23.70
CA GLU A 277 -3.19 -12.59 -24.14
C GLU A 277 -3.24 -13.13 -25.58
N ALA A 278 -2.23 -12.78 -26.38
CA ALA A 278 -2.07 -13.34 -27.73
C ALA A 278 -1.64 -14.81 -27.74
N LEU A 279 -1.15 -15.34 -26.64
CA LEU A 279 -0.82 -16.76 -26.47
C LEU A 279 -2.10 -17.59 -26.35
N LYS A 280 -2.63 -18.03 -27.49
CA LYS A 280 -3.88 -18.78 -27.56
C LYS A 280 -3.69 -20.26 -27.26
N PRO A 281 -4.69 -20.93 -26.67
CA PRO A 281 -4.71 -22.39 -26.57
C PRO A 281 -4.60 -23.03 -27.96
N LEU A 282 -3.69 -24.00 -28.10
CA LEU A 282 -3.56 -24.81 -29.30
C LEU A 282 -4.02 -26.22 -28.96
N PRO A 283 -4.85 -26.86 -29.79
CA PRO A 283 -5.30 -28.26 -29.56
C PRO A 283 -4.11 -29.17 -29.31
N GLY A 284 -4.19 -29.95 -28.24
CA GLY A 284 -3.11 -30.86 -27.84
C GLY A 284 -3.58 -32.29 -27.61
N ARG A 285 -2.74 -33.26 -27.94
CA ARG A 285 -3.07 -34.72 -27.82
C ARG A 285 -3.26 -35.18 -26.37
N ARG A 286 -2.73 -34.41 -25.39
CA ARG A 286 -2.78 -34.72 -23.94
C ARG A 286 -3.91 -34.01 -23.21
N GLY A 287 -4.80 -33.33 -23.95
CA GLY A 287 -5.93 -32.62 -23.38
C GLY A 287 -5.55 -31.26 -22.78
N LYS A 288 -6.48 -30.71 -22.01
CA LYS A 288 -6.34 -29.37 -21.42
C LYS A 288 -5.47 -29.38 -20.16
N ILE A 289 -4.66 -28.35 -20.00
CA ILE A 289 -3.91 -28.06 -18.77
C ILE A 289 -4.07 -26.57 -18.40
N GLY A 290 -4.52 -26.30 -17.18
CA GLY A 290 -4.75 -24.96 -16.67
C GLY A 290 -3.50 -24.33 -16.09
N VAL A 291 -3.28 -23.06 -16.41
CA VAL A 291 -2.22 -22.23 -15.81
C VAL A 291 -2.87 -21.03 -15.16
N PRO A 292 -2.81 -20.91 -13.82
CA PRO A 292 -3.38 -19.76 -13.12
C PRO A 292 -2.57 -18.51 -13.41
N LEU A 293 -3.22 -17.45 -13.90
CA LEU A 293 -2.56 -16.26 -14.42
C LEU A 293 -2.34 -15.19 -13.33
N GLY A 294 -1.55 -15.50 -12.31
CA GLY A 294 -1.21 -14.59 -11.22
C GLY A 294 0.20 -14.84 -10.68
N LEU A 295 0.65 -13.94 -9.84
CA LEU A 295 1.99 -13.96 -9.27
C LEU A 295 3.05 -14.17 -10.37
N ASN A 296 4.07 -15.00 -10.10
CA ASN A 296 5.14 -15.31 -11.04
C ASN A 296 4.69 -16.12 -12.29
N MET A 297 3.49 -16.68 -12.29
CA MET A 297 2.94 -17.38 -13.46
C MET A 297 2.59 -16.41 -14.58
N LEU A 298 2.15 -15.19 -14.26
CA LEU A 298 1.93 -14.13 -15.26
C LEU A 298 3.24 -13.76 -15.98
N GLU A 299 4.30 -13.50 -15.20
CA GLU A 299 5.60 -13.11 -15.73
C GLU A 299 6.24 -14.20 -16.60
N ASN A 300 6.13 -15.46 -16.15
CA ASN A 300 6.75 -16.61 -16.81
C ASN A 300 5.80 -17.35 -17.78
N LEU A 301 4.65 -16.78 -18.10
CA LEU A 301 3.69 -17.41 -19.01
C LEU A 301 4.29 -17.81 -20.37
N PRO A 302 5.11 -16.99 -21.04
CA PRO A 302 5.74 -17.38 -22.31
C PRO A 302 6.57 -18.66 -22.22
N PHE A 303 7.27 -18.85 -21.10
CA PHE A 303 8.04 -20.07 -20.81
C PHE A 303 7.12 -21.27 -20.63
N TRP A 304 6.12 -21.15 -19.73
CA TRP A 304 5.24 -22.26 -19.39
C TRP A 304 4.30 -22.65 -20.53
N HIS A 305 3.78 -21.65 -21.24
CA HIS A 305 2.94 -21.88 -22.43
C HIS A 305 3.70 -22.67 -23.49
N ALA A 306 4.92 -22.23 -23.84
CA ALA A 306 5.74 -22.92 -24.85
C ALA A 306 6.12 -24.35 -24.38
N PHE A 307 6.46 -24.52 -23.11
CA PHE A 307 6.80 -25.83 -22.53
C PHE A 307 5.63 -26.81 -22.61
N LEU A 308 4.46 -26.43 -22.11
CA LEU A 308 3.30 -27.30 -22.02
C LEU A 308 2.71 -27.58 -23.41
N THR A 309 2.69 -26.60 -24.30
CA THR A 309 2.27 -26.78 -25.70
C THR A 309 3.19 -27.76 -26.42
N ALA A 310 4.52 -27.64 -26.26
CA ALA A 310 5.48 -28.58 -26.86
C ALA A 310 5.34 -30.00 -26.32
N LEU A 311 4.84 -30.17 -25.10
CA LEU A 311 4.48 -31.48 -24.54
C LEU A 311 3.14 -32.01 -25.08
N GLY A 312 2.43 -31.24 -25.90
CA GLY A 312 1.15 -31.64 -26.50
C GLY A 312 -0.06 -31.37 -25.62
N PHE A 313 0.00 -30.39 -24.72
CA PHE A 313 -1.17 -29.93 -23.98
C PHE A 313 -1.83 -28.73 -24.66
N GLU A 314 -3.15 -28.63 -24.52
CA GLU A 314 -3.90 -27.39 -24.76
C GLU A 314 -3.83 -26.53 -23.50
N VAL A 315 -3.04 -25.44 -23.56
CA VAL A 315 -2.82 -24.57 -22.40
C VAL A 315 -3.95 -23.58 -22.26
N VAL A 316 -4.68 -23.65 -21.14
CA VAL A 316 -5.80 -22.78 -20.78
C VAL A 316 -5.37 -21.89 -19.62
N THR A 317 -5.54 -20.58 -19.74
CA THR A 317 -5.26 -19.64 -18.65
C THR A 317 -6.55 -19.17 -17.97
N SER A 318 -6.46 -18.77 -16.73
CA SER A 318 -7.57 -18.23 -15.95
C SER A 318 -7.96 -16.79 -16.29
N GLY A 319 -7.34 -16.20 -17.31
CA GLY A 319 -7.56 -14.81 -17.67
C GLY A 319 -6.87 -13.80 -16.72
N VAL A 320 -7.06 -12.52 -17.00
CA VAL A 320 -6.49 -11.42 -16.22
C VAL A 320 -7.24 -11.22 -14.91
N SER A 321 -6.50 -10.89 -13.85
CA SER A 321 -7.08 -10.64 -12.52
C SER A 321 -8.07 -9.47 -12.54
N THR A 322 -9.25 -9.69 -11.98
CA THR A 322 -10.28 -8.67 -11.75
C THR A 322 -10.76 -8.73 -10.30
N ARG A 323 -11.69 -7.85 -9.94
CA ARG A 323 -12.35 -7.94 -8.63
C ARG A 323 -13.19 -9.22 -8.51
N GLU A 324 -13.81 -9.65 -9.59
CA GLU A 324 -14.57 -10.91 -9.66
C GLU A 324 -13.68 -12.11 -9.36
N THR A 325 -12.44 -12.11 -9.85
CA THR A 325 -11.44 -13.12 -9.51
C THR A 325 -11.23 -13.22 -8.01
N TYR A 326 -11.11 -12.07 -7.30
CA TYR A 326 -11.02 -12.08 -5.84
C TYR A 326 -12.27 -12.66 -5.18
N ILE A 327 -13.45 -12.23 -5.62
CA ILE A 327 -14.74 -12.67 -5.05
C ILE A 327 -14.92 -14.19 -5.18
N LYS A 328 -14.59 -14.77 -6.34
CA LYS A 328 -14.64 -16.22 -6.57
C LYS A 328 -13.79 -17.01 -5.58
N GLY A 329 -12.61 -16.51 -5.26
CA GLY A 329 -11.65 -17.22 -4.41
C GLY A 329 -11.74 -16.91 -2.90
N GLN A 330 -12.50 -15.90 -2.48
CA GLN A 330 -12.42 -15.34 -1.14
C GLN A 330 -12.68 -16.34 0.00
N PHE A 331 -13.54 -17.33 -0.21
CA PHE A 331 -13.92 -18.28 0.84
C PHE A 331 -12.84 -19.32 1.18
N SER A 332 -11.88 -19.53 0.29
CA SER A 332 -10.76 -20.44 0.53
C SER A 332 -9.49 -19.73 1.03
N ILE A 333 -9.52 -18.40 1.21
CA ILE A 333 -8.38 -17.62 1.70
C ILE A 333 -8.21 -17.83 3.21
N PRO A 334 -7.10 -18.44 3.68
CA PRO A 334 -6.97 -18.81 5.10
C PRO A 334 -6.55 -17.65 6.01
N SER A 335 -6.07 -16.52 5.47
CA SER A 335 -5.55 -15.41 6.26
C SER A 335 -5.68 -14.07 5.55
N ASP A 336 -6.14 -13.06 6.30
CA ASP A 336 -6.19 -11.68 5.81
C ASP A 336 -4.83 -11.01 5.69
N THR A 337 -3.80 -11.55 6.34
CA THR A 337 -2.46 -10.96 6.36
C THR A 337 -1.65 -11.23 5.09
N VAL A 338 -2.07 -12.19 4.25
CA VAL A 338 -1.40 -12.47 2.97
C VAL A 338 -1.65 -11.33 1.98
N CYS A 339 -0.67 -11.03 1.13
CA CYS A 339 -0.77 -9.94 0.16
C CYS A 339 -1.89 -10.19 -0.87
N TYR A 340 -2.49 -9.11 -1.37
CA TYR A 340 -3.64 -9.18 -2.29
C TYR A 340 -3.37 -9.98 -3.58
N PRO A 341 -2.19 -9.88 -4.24
CA PRO A 341 -1.90 -10.72 -5.41
C PRO A 341 -1.95 -12.24 -5.13
N ALA A 342 -1.57 -12.65 -3.93
CA ALA A 342 -1.67 -14.05 -3.53
C ALA A 342 -3.13 -14.46 -3.27
N LYS A 343 -3.95 -13.59 -2.68
CA LYS A 343 -5.39 -13.84 -2.51
C LYS A 343 -6.09 -14.09 -3.84
N LEU A 344 -5.69 -13.39 -4.90
CA LEU A 344 -6.24 -13.57 -6.25
C LEU A 344 -6.00 -14.99 -6.80
N MET A 345 -4.94 -15.68 -6.38
CA MET A 345 -4.63 -17.03 -6.86
C MET A 345 -5.74 -18.03 -6.54
N HIS A 346 -6.46 -17.86 -5.43
CA HIS A 346 -7.63 -18.67 -5.11
C HIS A 346 -8.72 -18.52 -6.17
N GLY A 347 -9.00 -17.31 -6.61
CA GLY A 347 -9.95 -17.03 -7.68
C GLY A 347 -9.48 -17.53 -9.04
N HIS A 348 -8.19 -17.47 -9.34
CA HIS A 348 -7.64 -18.03 -10.58
C HIS A 348 -7.80 -19.56 -10.64
N ILE A 349 -7.65 -20.24 -9.51
CA ILE A 349 -7.92 -21.69 -9.44
C ILE A 349 -9.42 -21.97 -9.66
N ALA A 350 -10.29 -21.23 -8.96
CA ALA A 350 -11.74 -21.38 -9.13
C ALA A 350 -12.17 -21.14 -10.59
N ASP A 351 -11.61 -20.14 -11.24
CA ASP A 351 -11.91 -19.81 -12.64
C ASP A 351 -11.52 -20.94 -13.61
N LEU A 352 -10.36 -21.57 -13.40
CA LEU A 352 -9.95 -22.73 -14.20
C LEU A 352 -10.87 -23.93 -14.00
N LEU A 353 -11.29 -24.20 -12.76
CA LEU A 353 -12.22 -25.28 -12.45
C LEU A 353 -13.61 -25.01 -13.06
N GLU A 354 -14.12 -23.78 -13.02
CA GLU A 354 -15.37 -23.37 -13.68
C GLU A 354 -15.30 -23.54 -15.21
N GLN A 355 -14.14 -23.36 -15.82
CA GLN A 355 -13.90 -23.63 -17.24
C GLN A 355 -13.83 -25.14 -17.56
N GLY A 356 -14.03 -26.01 -16.58
CA GLY A 356 -13.96 -27.46 -16.73
C GLY A 356 -12.54 -28.00 -16.90
N VAL A 357 -11.54 -27.27 -16.48
CA VAL A 357 -10.13 -27.71 -16.53
C VAL A 357 -9.84 -28.59 -15.30
N THR A 358 -9.58 -29.85 -15.52
CA THR A 358 -9.33 -30.83 -14.45
C THR A 358 -7.86 -31.07 -14.14
N THR A 359 -6.95 -30.60 -14.98
CA THR A 359 -5.51 -30.65 -14.71
C THR A 359 -4.98 -29.23 -14.62
N ILE A 360 -4.46 -28.84 -13.47
CA ILE A 360 -3.92 -27.50 -13.21
C ILE A 360 -2.45 -27.61 -12.89
N PHE A 361 -1.62 -26.78 -13.55
CA PHE A 361 -0.18 -26.73 -13.37
C PHE A 361 0.23 -25.41 -12.71
N TYR A 362 0.76 -25.49 -11.49
CA TYR A 362 1.27 -24.34 -10.77
C TYR A 362 2.50 -24.73 -9.94
N PRO A 363 3.72 -24.61 -10.46
CA PRO A 363 4.94 -25.07 -9.79
C PRO A 363 5.34 -24.17 -8.61
N CYS A 364 5.92 -24.79 -7.58
CA CYS A 364 6.64 -24.11 -6.51
C CYS A 364 8.02 -23.69 -6.99
N MET A 365 8.28 -22.39 -7.08
CA MET A 365 9.54 -21.83 -7.57
C MET A 365 10.19 -20.94 -6.53
N THR A 366 11.25 -21.42 -5.89
CA THR A 366 11.98 -20.69 -4.84
C THR A 366 12.98 -19.69 -5.38
N TYR A 367 13.41 -19.84 -6.64
CA TYR A 367 14.49 -19.05 -7.22
C TYR A 367 14.18 -18.66 -8.67
N ASN A 368 14.47 -17.42 -9.01
CA ASN A 368 14.29 -16.88 -10.34
C ASN A 368 15.60 -16.96 -11.16
N PHE A 369 15.55 -16.54 -12.43
CA PHE A 369 16.76 -16.39 -13.24
C PHE A 369 17.70 -15.36 -12.61
N ASP A 370 19.00 -15.65 -12.72
CA ASP A 370 20.04 -14.68 -12.44
C ASP A 370 20.28 -13.85 -13.71
N GLU A 371 19.89 -12.58 -13.67
CA GLU A 371 20.12 -11.62 -14.77
C GLU A 371 21.43 -10.84 -14.58
N GLU A 372 22.26 -11.20 -13.59
CA GLU A 372 23.51 -10.52 -13.24
C GLU A 372 23.33 -9.02 -12.95
N LYS A 373 22.15 -8.63 -12.41
CA LYS A 373 21.74 -7.25 -12.08
C LYS A 373 21.53 -7.00 -10.61
N GLY A 374 21.53 -8.02 -9.81
CA GLY A 374 21.34 -7.97 -8.36
C GLY A 374 21.98 -9.17 -7.69
N ASP A 375 22.04 -9.14 -6.40
CA ASP A 375 22.68 -10.15 -5.53
C ASP A 375 21.68 -11.11 -4.88
N ASN A 376 20.38 -10.90 -5.06
CA ASN A 376 19.32 -11.75 -4.53
C ASN A 376 18.30 -12.13 -5.61
N HIS A 377 18.16 -13.43 -5.86
CA HIS A 377 17.27 -14.00 -6.88
C HIS A 377 16.21 -14.93 -6.28
N TYR A 378 16.06 -14.94 -4.94
CA TYR A 378 15.01 -15.70 -4.29
C TYR A 378 13.63 -15.04 -4.47
N ASN A 379 12.65 -15.85 -4.80
CA ASN A 379 11.27 -15.41 -4.75
C ASN A 379 10.82 -15.19 -3.30
N CYS A 380 9.87 -14.30 -3.11
CA CYS A 380 9.16 -14.17 -1.84
C CYS A 380 8.60 -15.54 -1.41
N PRO A 381 8.65 -15.90 -0.12
CA PRO A 381 8.12 -17.19 0.36
C PRO A 381 6.68 -17.47 -0.07
N VAL A 382 5.83 -16.43 -0.13
CA VAL A 382 4.46 -16.54 -0.63
C VAL A 382 4.45 -16.98 -2.10
N VAL A 383 5.23 -16.35 -2.97
CA VAL A 383 5.34 -16.74 -4.39
C VAL A 383 5.92 -18.15 -4.53
N ALA A 384 6.92 -18.49 -3.72
CA ALA A 384 7.63 -19.75 -3.82
C ALA A 384 6.76 -20.97 -3.46
N TYR A 385 5.88 -20.83 -2.45
CA TYR A 385 5.17 -21.96 -1.85
C TYR A 385 3.65 -21.84 -1.84
N TYR A 386 3.09 -20.85 -2.53
CA TYR A 386 1.64 -20.64 -2.55
C TYR A 386 0.85 -21.81 -3.13
N PRO A 387 1.36 -22.59 -4.11
CA PRO A 387 0.70 -23.80 -4.56
C PRO A 387 0.39 -24.82 -3.44
N GLU A 388 1.28 -25.00 -2.47
CA GLU A 388 1.04 -25.87 -1.33
C GLU A 388 -0.10 -25.37 -0.43
N LEU A 389 -0.16 -24.06 -0.23
CA LEU A 389 -1.23 -23.41 0.54
C LEU A 389 -2.58 -23.58 -0.17
N LEU A 390 -2.64 -23.40 -1.49
CA LEU A 390 -3.84 -23.64 -2.30
C LEU A 390 -4.29 -25.10 -2.20
N ARG A 391 -3.35 -26.05 -2.32
CA ARG A 391 -3.65 -27.48 -2.19
C ARG A 391 -4.28 -27.84 -0.85
N ALA A 392 -3.88 -27.14 0.22
CA ALA A 392 -4.39 -27.37 1.57
C ALA A 392 -5.74 -26.67 1.86
N ASN A 393 -6.09 -25.61 1.13
CA ASN A 393 -7.24 -24.74 1.46
C ASN A 393 -8.34 -24.71 0.38
N VAL A 394 -8.07 -25.18 -0.84
CA VAL A 394 -9.05 -25.31 -1.92
C VAL A 394 -9.47 -26.78 -2.02
N SER A 395 -10.65 -27.11 -1.47
CA SER A 395 -11.15 -28.49 -1.36
C SER A 395 -11.28 -29.19 -2.70
N GLU A 396 -11.70 -28.45 -3.73
CA GLU A 396 -11.93 -28.95 -5.09
C GLU A 396 -10.65 -29.51 -5.73
N LEU A 397 -9.49 -29.03 -5.33
CA LEU A 397 -8.19 -29.58 -5.78
C LEU A 397 -7.91 -31.00 -5.24
N SER A 398 -8.74 -31.49 -4.32
CA SER A 398 -8.66 -32.85 -3.76
C SER A 398 -9.72 -33.81 -4.31
N GLU A 399 -10.62 -33.31 -5.16
CA GLU A 399 -11.68 -34.11 -5.72
C GLU A 399 -11.16 -35.17 -6.69
N PRO A 400 -11.83 -36.34 -6.76
CA PRO A 400 -11.48 -37.39 -7.72
C PRO A 400 -11.56 -36.86 -9.16
N GLY A 401 -10.48 -37.06 -9.93
CA GLY A 401 -10.38 -36.61 -11.32
C GLY A 401 -9.78 -35.24 -11.51
N VAL A 402 -9.52 -34.50 -10.43
CA VAL A 402 -8.76 -33.26 -10.47
C VAL A 402 -7.28 -33.52 -10.17
N HIS A 403 -6.41 -33.06 -11.05
CA HIS A 403 -4.95 -33.19 -10.92
C HIS A 403 -4.31 -31.83 -10.72
N PHE A 404 -3.90 -31.53 -9.48
CA PHE A 404 -3.14 -30.30 -9.18
C PHE A 404 -1.65 -30.61 -9.16
N LEU A 405 -0.95 -30.13 -10.19
CA LEU A 405 0.47 -30.39 -10.41
C LEU A 405 1.29 -29.18 -9.89
N TYR A 406 1.93 -29.33 -8.74
CA TYR A 406 2.72 -28.29 -8.10
C TYR A 406 4.15 -28.73 -7.79
N PRO A 407 4.93 -29.14 -8.82
CA PRO A 407 6.28 -29.61 -8.61
C PRO A 407 7.20 -28.50 -8.07
N HIS A 408 8.12 -28.87 -7.18
CA HIS A 408 9.19 -27.99 -6.75
C HIS A 408 10.27 -27.95 -7.84
N VAL A 409 10.29 -26.91 -8.66
CA VAL A 409 11.17 -26.78 -9.81
C VAL A 409 11.69 -25.35 -9.95
N GLY A 410 12.91 -25.18 -10.45
CA GLY A 410 13.51 -23.88 -10.74
C GLY A 410 13.92 -23.79 -12.20
N ILE A 411 13.44 -22.77 -12.88
CA ILE A 411 13.80 -22.46 -14.27
C ILE A 411 15.25 -21.94 -14.40
N HIS A 412 15.86 -21.52 -13.31
CA HIS A 412 17.25 -21.02 -13.25
C HIS A 412 18.32 -22.12 -13.45
N ARG A 413 17.95 -23.39 -13.51
CA ARG A 413 18.87 -24.52 -13.70
C ARG A 413 18.48 -25.38 -14.90
N PRO A 414 18.72 -24.89 -16.15
CA PRO A 414 18.28 -25.57 -17.37
C PRO A 414 18.71 -27.03 -17.45
N ALA A 415 19.94 -27.35 -17.03
CA ALA A 415 20.49 -28.70 -17.05
C ALA A 415 19.74 -29.72 -16.16
N LYS A 416 19.09 -29.25 -15.08
CA LYS A 416 18.37 -30.11 -14.13
C LYS A 416 16.86 -30.00 -14.26
N PHE A 417 16.36 -29.00 -14.97
CA PHE A 417 14.94 -28.68 -15.09
C PHE A 417 14.14 -29.83 -15.68
N ALA A 418 14.54 -30.28 -16.85
CA ALA A 418 13.81 -31.33 -17.59
C ALA A 418 13.75 -32.66 -16.83
N ASP A 419 14.87 -33.10 -16.25
CA ASP A 419 14.95 -34.36 -15.51
C ASP A 419 14.04 -34.31 -14.26
N LYS A 420 14.08 -33.20 -13.51
CA LYS A 420 13.26 -33.03 -12.32
C LYS A 420 11.77 -32.99 -12.66
N LEU A 421 11.41 -32.27 -13.72
CA LEU A 421 10.00 -32.13 -14.13
C LEU A 421 9.45 -33.42 -14.74
N PHE A 422 10.27 -34.17 -15.47
CA PHE A 422 9.90 -35.49 -16.01
C PHE A 422 9.40 -36.44 -14.92
N HIS A 423 10.11 -36.55 -13.80
CA HIS A 423 9.68 -37.41 -12.70
C HIS A 423 8.32 -37.04 -12.12
N ASN A 424 8.03 -35.74 -12.01
CA ASN A 424 6.75 -35.25 -11.51
C ASN A 424 5.61 -35.48 -12.51
N LEU A 425 5.82 -35.13 -13.79
CA LEU A 425 4.77 -35.27 -14.82
C LEU A 425 4.46 -36.71 -15.17
N ARG A 426 5.47 -37.59 -15.17
CA ARG A 426 5.29 -39.03 -15.52
C ARG A 426 4.35 -39.74 -14.55
N ALA A 427 4.23 -39.28 -13.31
CA ALA A 427 3.29 -39.86 -12.35
C ALA A 427 1.83 -39.76 -12.81
N VAL A 428 1.50 -38.70 -13.55
CA VAL A 428 0.16 -38.45 -14.09
C VAL A 428 0.07 -38.83 -15.59
N TYR A 429 1.18 -38.65 -16.32
CA TYR A 429 1.30 -38.93 -17.76
C TYR A 429 2.39 -39.98 -18.03
N PRO A 430 2.09 -41.27 -17.86
CA PRO A 430 3.09 -42.36 -18.01
C PRO A 430 3.70 -42.50 -19.40
N ASP A 431 3.01 -41.99 -20.43
CA ASP A 431 3.44 -41.97 -21.83
C ASP A 431 4.55 -40.95 -22.12
N LEU A 432 4.78 -40.00 -21.20
CA LEU A 432 5.84 -39.02 -21.36
C LEU A 432 7.22 -39.66 -21.38
N THR A 433 8.05 -39.24 -22.31
CA THR A 433 9.47 -39.60 -22.36
C THR A 433 10.36 -38.45 -21.91
N LEU A 434 11.49 -38.79 -21.33
CA LEU A 434 12.50 -37.75 -20.92
C LEU A 434 13.00 -36.95 -22.12
N ARG A 435 13.04 -37.58 -23.32
CA ARG A 435 13.42 -36.88 -24.55
C ARG A 435 12.43 -35.78 -24.90
N GLU A 436 11.12 -36.04 -24.88
CA GLU A 436 10.07 -35.05 -25.13
C GLU A 436 10.18 -33.89 -24.12
N VAL A 437 10.38 -34.19 -22.84
CA VAL A 437 10.48 -33.15 -21.80
C VAL A 437 11.75 -32.27 -22.03
N ARG A 438 12.86 -32.87 -22.45
CA ARG A 438 14.08 -32.10 -22.78
C ARG A 438 13.93 -31.25 -24.04
N GLU A 439 13.21 -31.72 -25.05
CA GLU A 439 12.89 -30.96 -26.25
C GLU A 439 11.94 -29.81 -25.93
N ALA A 440 10.87 -30.06 -25.18
CA ALA A 440 9.97 -29.03 -24.70
C ALA A 440 10.67 -27.97 -23.83
N ALA A 441 11.59 -28.38 -22.96
CA ALA A 441 12.38 -27.44 -22.16
C ALA A 441 13.22 -26.50 -23.06
N ARG A 442 13.89 -27.03 -24.07
CA ARG A 442 14.65 -26.19 -25.03
C ARG A 442 13.74 -25.18 -25.71
N THR A 443 12.58 -25.60 -26.19
CA THR A 443 11.59 -24.69 -26.79
C THR A 443 11.16 -23.59 -25.81
N ALA A 444 10.92 -23.94 -24.56
CA ALA A 444 10.52 -22.99 -23.53
C ALA A 444 11.60 -21.93 -23.21
N TYR A 445 12.87 -22.37 -23.07
CA TYR A 445 13.98 -21.44 -22.83
C TYR A 445 14.18 -20.48 -24.03
N THR A 446 14.08 -20.98 -25.26
CA THR A 446 14.15 -20.13 -26.46
C THR A 446 12.99 -19.11 -26.47
N ALA A 447 11.77 -19.56 -26.21
CA ALA A 447 10.62 -18.66 -26.17
C ALA A 447 10.75 -17.59 -25.09
N TYR A 448 11.30 -17.95 -23.92
CA TYR A 448 11.57 -16.97 -22.86
C TYR A 448 12.64 -15.96 -23.22
N ASP A 449 13.74 -16.41 -23.82
CA ASP A 449 14.79 -15.49 -24.30
C ASP A 449 14.29 -14.52 -25.35
N ASP A 450 13.45 -14.98 -26.29
CA ASP A 450 12.87 -14.14 -27.32
C ASP A 450 11.86 -13.15 -26.72
N TRP A 451 11.06 -13.58 -25.73
CA TRP A 451 10.20 -12.72 -24.94
C TRP A 451 10.99 -11.60 -24.26
N MET A 452 12.07 -11.94 -23.56
CA MET A 452 12.89 -10.95 -22.85
C MET A 452 13.57 -9.96 -23.83
N LYS A 453 13.98 -10.42 -25.02
CA LYS A 453 14.50 -9.54 -26.09
C LYS A 453 13.41 -8.57 -26.58
N ALA A 454 12.19 -9.07 -26.79
CA ALA A 454 11.07 -8.26 -27.26
C ALA A 454 10.68 -7.19 -26.20
N VAL A 455 10.60 -7.55 -24.92
CA VAL A 455 10.33 -6.60 -23.83
C VAL A 455 11.41 -5.52 -23.76
N LYS A 456 12.69 -5.89 -23.86
CA LYS A 456 13.81 -4.93 -23.87
C LYS A 456 13.80 -4.04 -25.11
N ALA A 457 13.39 -4.55 -26.26
CA ALA A 457 13.27 -3.75 -27.48
C ALA A 457 12.13 -2.72 -27.36
N GLU A 458 10.97 -3.14 -26.88
CA GLU A 458 9.84 -2.25 -26.65
C GLU A 458 10.15 -1.17 -25.61
N GLY A 459 10.84 -1.53 -24.52
CA GLY A 459 11.33 -0.55 -23.53
C GLY A 459 12.26 0.50 -24.15
N ARG A 460 13.19 0.08 -25.01
CA ARG A 460 14.06 1.02 -25.74
C ARG A 460 13.27 1.93 -26.68
N ARG A 461 12.25 1.39 -27.38
CA ARG A 461 11.35 2.17 -28.25
C ARG A 461 10.61 3.25 -27.44
N ALA A 462 10.05 2.90 -26.29
CA ALA A 462 9.35 3.83 -25.42
C ALA A 462 10.28 4.96 -24.91
N ILE A 463 11.52 4.62 -24.52
CA ILE A 463 12.53 5.59 -24.09
C ILE A 463 12.92 6.54 -25.25
N ALA A 464 13.15 6.01 -26.45
CA ALA A 464 13.48 6.81 -27.63
C ALA A 464 12.36 7.79 -27.96
N TRP A 465 11.12 7.30 -28.00
CA TRP A 465 9.94 8.14 -28.21
C TRP A 465 9.85 9.28 -27.20
N ALA A 466 10.02 8.98 -25.90
CA ALA A 466 9.94 9.99 -24.85
C ALA A 466 11.01 11.09 -25.03
N ARG A 467 12.24 10.72 -25.43
CA ARG A 467 13.32 11.66 -25.71
C ARG A 467 13.02 12.54 -26.92
N GLU A 468 12.52 11.96 -27.99
CA GLU A 468 12.14 12.69 -29.21
C GLU A 468 11.00 13.69 -28.96
N GLN A 469 10.05 13.32 -28.10
CA GLN A 469 8.92 14.17 -27.72
C GLN A 469 9.23 15.13 -26.55
N GLY A 470 10.47 15.18 -26.04
CA GLY A 470 10.84 15.99 -24.90
C GLY A 470 10.05 15.65 -23.61
N ARG A 471 9.57 14.42 -23.50
CA ARG A 471 8.77 13.96 -22.33
C ARG A 471 9.68 13.44 -21.23
N LYS A 472 9.23 13.62 -20.00
CA LYS A 472 9.90 13.04 -18.82
C LYS A 472 9.67 11.52 -18.81
N ILE A 473 10.74 10.79 -18.42
CA ILE A 473 10.69 9.35 -18.22
C ILE A 473 10.57 9.09 -16.73
N VAL A 474 9.51 8.37 -16.32
CA VAL A 474 9.33 7.90 -14.96
C VAL A 474 9.48 6.38 -14.95
N VAL A 475 10.45 5.88 -14.16
CA VAL A 475 10.67 4.45 -13.99
C VAL A 475 9.86 3.99 -12.78
N LEU A 476 8.87 3.15 -13.04
CA LEU A 476 8.12 2.48 -11.98
C LEU A 476 8.84 1.19 -11.61
N SER A 477 9.41 1.15 -10.40
CA SER A 477 10.10 -0.02 -9.86
C SER A 477 9.23 -0.75 -8.87
N GLY A 478 9.11 -2.04 -9.02
CA GLY A 478 8.30 -2.90 -8.15
C GLY A 478 8.35 -4.35 -8.60
N ARG A 479 7.56 -5.18 -7.93
CA ARG A 479 7.41 -6.57 -8.33
C ARG A 479 6.55 -6.67 -9.59
N PRO A 480 6.86 -7.58 -10.55
CA PRO A 480 6.20 -7.61 -11.86
C PRO A 480 4.70 -7.96 -11.82
N TYR A 481 4.23 -8.48 -10.69
CA TYR A 481 2.83 -8.87 -10.46
C TYR A 481 2.04 -7.92 -9.54
N HIS A 482 2.58 -6.73 -9.28
CA HIS A 482 1.89 -5.69 -8.51
C HIS A 482 1.27 -4.64 -9.39
#